data_b47d31e6af40d3ca0e0bed39e5fa1978
#
_entry.id   b47d31e6af40d3ca0e0bed39e5fa1978
#
_cell.length_a   1.000
_cell.length_b   1.000
_cell.length_c   1.000
_cell.angle_alpha   90.00
_cell.angle_beta   90.00
_cell.angle_gamma   90.00
#
_symmetry.space_group_name_H-M   'P 1'
#
loop_
_entity.id
_entity.type
_entity.pdbx_description
1 polymer ?
#
loop_
_entity_poly.entity_id
_entity_poly.type
_entity_poly.pdbx_seq_one_letter_code
_entity_poly.pdbx_strand_id
1 'polypeptide(L)'
;MNTRLIKTFVLFSFLILILAGCASGQFGKSKPFKHNTPLIKDDVRKMGKAEIDKTVEMGPKPKFENTDLLEKRKKISSQKTRNYLLIPEEFKLLKQSVTLNFQNLDYNEAMSLMGKIGEINILVGDEVAGAISAELVDVPWDKAFNALLDMKNFAADIDVASNLIRVHTPSTLTGQETYKSTRAAAVKKKVELEDSVEPILSEIFRLYYISPAQAKKTITELFTSVGDSSYSPIQITEETTTRSIIVRGKEKDLDVVDKVIKEIDVRTKQVLIEAFIVEATSSFERALGNKLGAAYTRKGVRVGGTVGGTSVGAPSGSGADISSTTSAISSAGSGGSDSLFNFNAAGATSGIGILKKTGSAVLKLQIEALEKEGLGKTISNPKLFTLDNHVASITQGVQIPVAGSGDTAPSFKDAALKLTVTPSIIGDGNVLLDIKINNDTPDRTNPGAVGINKMEINTKLLIADGDIVVIGGIKKNEISNAKEQVPGMSNIPIIGKMFRGSEQTDKMNELLVFIAPRIL
;
A
#
# COMPACT_ATOMS: atom_id res chain seq x y z
N MET A 1 -83.15 28.01 17.08
CA MET A 1 -81.83 28.54 16.71
C MET A 1 -80.98 27.38 16.34
N ASN A 2 -80.46 27.36 15.14
CA ASN A 2 -80.19 26.24 14.25
C ASN A 2 -79.14 25.25 14.68
N THR A 3 -79.49 23.99 14.88
CA THR A 3 -78.61 22.83 15.09
C THR A 3 -77.60 22.61 13.93
N ARG A 4 -77.92 23.15 12.76
CA ARG A 4 -76.96 23.14 11.61
C ARG A 4 -75.75 24.10 11.77
N LEU A 5 -75.99 25.27 12.43
CA LEU A 5 -74.91 26.23 12.68
C LEU A 5 -73.91 25.71 13.75
N ILE A 6 -74.39 25.01 14.75
CA ILE A 6 -73.59 24.41 15.81
C ILE A 6 -72.70 23.27 15.24
N LYS A 7 -73.30 22.43 14.37
CA LYS A 7 -72.55 21.34 13.72
C LYS A 7 -71.43 21.87 12.78
N THR A 8 -71.69 22.96 12.04
CA THR A 8 -70.69 23.59 11.20
C THR A 8 -69.60 24.27 12.03
N PHE A 9 -69.95 24.87 13.17
CA PHE A 9 -68.99 25.52 14.07
C PHE A 9 -68.09 24.49 14.78
N VAL A 10 -68.64 23.35 15.21
CA VAL A 10 -67.89 22.23 15.80
C VAL A 10 -66.97 21.59 14.76
N LEU A 11 -67.43 21.41 13.52
CA LEU A 11 -66.63 20.84 12.45
C LEU A 11 -65.46 21.79 12.04
N PHE A 12 -65.72 23.11 12.05
CA PHE A 12 -64.71 24.13 11.77
C PHE A 12 -63.70 24.28 12.91
N SER A 13 -64.20 24.16 14.19
CA SER A 13 -63.34 24.13 15.37
C SER A 13 -62.44 22.88 15.40
N PHE A 14 -62.98 21.71 15.01
CA PHE A 14 -62.22 20.48 14.92
C PHE A 14 -61.19 20.51 13.78
N LEU A 15 -61.55 21.15 12.66
CA LEU A 15 -60.62 21.38 11.55
C LEU A 15 -59.49 22.36 11.93
N ILE A 16 -59.81 23.40 12.72
CA ILE A 16 -58.79 24.33 13.25
C ILE A 16 -57.90 23.65 14.28
N LEU A 17 -58.43 22.73 15.10
CA LEU A 17 -57.62 21.98 16.08
C LEU A 17 -56.67 20.99 15.39
N ILE A 18 -57.09 20.34 14.29
CA ILE A 18 -56.22 19.49 13.47
C ILE A 18 -55.13 20.34 12.77
N LEU A 19 -55.48 21.52 12.27
CA LEU A 19 -54.53 22.46 11.66
C LEU A 19 -53.58 23.09 12.69
N ALA A 20 -54.07 23.36 13.92
CA ALA A 20 -53.23 23.85 15.02
C ALA A 20 -52.29 22.77 15.58
N GLY A 21 -52.75 21.50 15.61
CA GLY A 21 -51.89 20.36 15.97
C GLY A 21 -50.72 20.14 15.00
N CYS A 22 -50.91 20.46 13.72
CA CYS A 22 -49.83 20.46 12.73
C CYS A 22 -48.97 21.74 12.77
N ALA A 23 -49.43 22.83 13.41
CA ALA A 23 -48.70 24.09 13.51
C ALA A 23 -47.83 24.19 14.77
N SER A 24 -48.08 23.36 15.80
CA SER A 24 -47.23 23.31 16.99
C SER A 24 -45.91 22.51 16.72
N GLY A 25 -45.10 23.06 15.95
CA GLY A 25 -43.70 23.25 16.29
C GLY A 25 -42.74 22.10 16.17
N GLN A 26 -43.03 20.93 15.62
CA GLN A 26 -41.98 19.94 15.39
C GLN A 26 -41.80 19.50 13.93
N PHE A 27 -42.66 19.86 13.03
CA PHE A 27 -42.50 19.59 11.60
C PHE A 27 -41.53 20.55 10.88
N GLY A 28 -40.95 21.51 11.56
CA GLY A 28 -40.12 22.56 10.94
C GLY A 28 -38.62 22.53 11.20
N LYS A 29 -38.19 21.69 12.13
CA LYS A 29 -36.76 21.49 12.38
C LYS A 29 -36.45 20.01 12.26
N SER A 30 -36.30 19.55 11.02
CA SER A 30 -35.46 18.37 10.81
C SER A 30 -34.14 18.66 11.53
N LYS A 31 -33.89 17.93 12.63
CA LYS A 31 -32.51 17.95 13.16
C LYS A 31 -31.63 17.63 11.97
N PRO A 32 -30.70 18.51 11.58
CA PRO A 32 -29.77 18.14 10.54
C PRO A 32 -29.17 16.81 10.98
N PHE A 33 -29.30 15.80 10.16
CA PHE A 33 -28.58 14.54 10.39
C PHE A 33 -27.16 14.94 10.67
N LYS A 34 -26.65 14.65 11.87
CA LYS A 34 -25.31 15.11 12.25
C LYS A 34 -24.30 14.24 11.53
N HIS A 35 -24.01 14.58 10.27
CA HIS A 35 -22.99 13.94 9.45
C HIS A 35 -21.56 14.05 10.00
N ASN A 36 -21.36 14.74 11.13
CA ASN A 36 -20.07 14.86 11.79
C ASN A 36 -19.70 13.69 12.71
N THR A 37 -20.62 12.77 12.97
CA THR A 37 -20.29 11.57 13.76
C THR A 37 -19.90 10.46 12.79
N PRO A 38 -18.73 9.82 12.95
CA PRO A 38 -18.38 8.66 12.16
C PRO A 38 -19.41 7.55 12.38
N LEU A 39 -19.81 6.86 11.29
CA LEU A 39 -20.73 5.72 11.36
C LEU A 39 -20.08 4.55 12.10
N ILE A 40 -18.78 4.44 12.01
CA ILE A 40 -17.98 3.41 12.67
C ILE A 40 -17.56 3.94 14.04
N LYS A 41 -18.36 3.66 15.07
CA LYS A 41 -18.15 4.12 16.46
C LYS A 41 -17.42 3.09 17.32
N ASP A 42 -17.45 1.83 16.91
CA ASP A 42 -16.88 0.73 17.69
C ASP A 42 -15.35 0.81 17.69
N ASP A 43 -14.76 0.45 18.82
CA ASP A 43 -13.32 0.32 18.93
C ASP A 43 -12.87 -0.96 18.19
N VAL A 44 -12.72 -0.85 16.88
CA VAL A 44 -12.33 -1.95 15.97
C VAL A 44 -10.99 -2.57 16.41
N ARG A 45 -10.10 -1.78 17.04
CA ARG A 45 -8.82 -2.27 17.55
C ARG A 45 -9.00 -3.30 18.66
N LYS A 46 -9.95 -3.09 19.59
CA LYS A 46 -10.22 -4.05 20.68
C LYS A 46 -10.83 -5.34 20.14
N MET A 47 -11.78 -5.21 19.20
CA MET A 47 -12.39 -6.38 18.55
C MET A 47 -11.32 -7.16 17.76
N GLY A 48 -10.48 -6.47 16.98
CA GLY A 48 -9.42 -7.08 16.20
C GLY A 48 -8.40 -7.81 17.06
N LYS A 49 -7.96 -7.22 18.17
CA LYS A 49 -6.98 -7.86 19.07
C LYS A 49 -7.50 -9.18 19.65
N ALA A 50 -8.74 -9.20 20.13
CA ALA A 50 -9.34 -10.43 20.66
C ALA A 50 -9.47 -11.54 19.60
N GLU A 51 -9.72 -11.16 18.35
CA GLU A 51 -9.84 -12.10 17.24
C GLU A 51 -8.49 -12.63 16.75
N ILE A 52 -7.46 -11.77 16.73
CA ILE A 52 -6.08 -12.17 16.44
C ILE A 52 -5.61 -13.20 17.46
N ASP A 53 -5.76 -12.94 18.75
CA ASP A 53 -5.32 -13.85 19.80
C ASP A 53 -5.99 -15.22 19.66
N LYS A 54 -7.29 -15.27 19.35
CA LYS A 54 -8.02 -16.50 19.06
C LYS A 54 -7.50 -17.21 17.80
N THR A 55 -7.17 -16.47 16.75
CA THR A 55 -6.66 -17.05 15.51
C THR A 55 -5.25 -17.63 15.69
N VAL A 56 -4.40 -16.96 16.48
CA VAL A 56 -3.07 -17.45 16.85
C VAL A 56 -3.16 -18.77 17.65
N GLU A 57 -4.14 -18.92 18.54
CA GLU A 57 -4.36 -20.18 19.24
C GLU A 57 -4.73 -21.34 18.32
N MET A 58 -5.47 -21.07 17.26
CA MET A 58 -5.87 -22.08 16.24
C MET A 58 -4.83 -22.29 15.14
N GLY A 59 -3.86 -21.38 15.04
CA GLY A 59 -2.82 -21.42 14.01
C GLY A 59 -1.71 -22.45 14.25
N PRO A 60 -0.78 -22.60 13.32
CA PRO A 60 0.38 -23.45 13.49
C PRO A 60 1.22 -22.98 14.67
N LYS A 61 1.53 -23.89 15.61
CA LYS A 61 2.40 -23.63 16.76
C LYS A 61 3.81 -24.14 16.45
N PRO A 62 4.72 -23.33 15.91
CA PRO A 62 6.09 -23.76 15.68
C PRO A 62 6.79 -23.97 17.01
N LYS A 63 7.46 -25.13 17.20
CA LYS A 63 8.38 -25.29 18.31
C LYS A 63 9.58 -24.37 18.09
N PHE A 64 9.77 -23.41 18.95
CA PHE A 64 10.98 -22.59 18.97
C PHE A 64 12.10 -23.38 19.63
N GLU A 65 13.10 -23.81 18.88
CA GLU A 65 14.43 -24.03 19.42
C GLU A 65 15.13 -22.67 19.44
N ASN A 66 15.73 -22.33 20.59
CA ASN A 66 16.50 -21.08 20.77
C ASN A 66 17.51 -20.94 19.64
N THR A 67 17.24 -20.07 18.71
CA THR A 67 18.23 -19.64 17.72
C THR A 67 19.06 -18.57 18.43
N ASP A 68 20.23 -18.97 18.95
CA ASP A 68 21.20 -18.03 19.46
C ASP A 68 21.46 -16.95 18.40
N LEU A 69 21.49 -15.73 18.89
CA LEU A 69 21.68 -14.50 18.14
C LEU A 69 22.73 -14.67 17.04
N LEU A 70 22.31 -14.65 15.79
CA LEU A 70 23.17 -14.62 14.61
C LEU A 70 24.14 -13.44 14.78
N GLU A 71 25.44 -13.73 14.91
CA GLU A 71 26.48 -12.71 14.93
C GLU A 71 26.32 -11.81 13.70
N LYS A 72 26.08 -10.54 13.96
CA LYS A 72 25.69 -9.52 12.96
C LYS A 72 26.72 -9.30 11.83
N ARG A 73 27.92 -9.85 11.91
CA ARG A 73 28.94 -9.69 10.88
C ARG A 73 30.10 -10.68 11.02
N LYS A 74 30.24 -11.63 10.10
CA LYS A 74 31.45 -12.42 9.94
C LYS A 74 32.38 -11.67 8.97
N LYS A 75 33.50 -11.17 9.48
CA LYS A 75 34.51 -10.48 8.65
C LYS A 75 35.14 -11.47 7.68
N ILE A 76 34.90 -11.28 6.40
CA ILE A 76 35.76 -11.85 5.36
C ILE A 76 36.98 -10.95 5.31
N SER A 77 38.17 -11.46 5.68
CA SER A 77 39.41 -10.68 5.65
C SER A 77 39.75 -10.40 4.18
N SER A 78 39.54 -9.19 3.72
CA SER A 78 40.16 -8.72 2.49
C SER A 78 41.63 -8.39 2.76
N GLN A 79 42.57 -8.96 1.99
CA GLN A 79 43.95 -8.52 2.00
C GLN A 79 44.00 -7.04 1.64
N LYS A 80 44.53 -6.21 2.54
CA LYS A 80 44.78 -4.79 2.29
C LYS A 80 45.76 -4.66 1.11
N THR A 81 45.30 -4.11 0.01
CA THR A 81 46.16 -3.67 -1.09
C THR A 81 47.03 -2.53 -0.58
N ARG A 82 48.36 -2.72 -0.57
CA ARG A 82 49.31 -1.68 -0.17
C ARG A 82 49.36 -0.61 -1.27
N ASN A 83 49.02 0.62 -0.92
CA ASN A 83 49.29 1.79 -1.76
C ASN A 83 50.72 2.29 -1.51
N TYR A 84 51.60 2.09 -2.45
CA TYR A 84 53.01 2.47 -2.35
C TYR A 84 53.29 3.99 -2.52
N LEU A 85 52.28 4.81 -2.78
CA LEU A 85 52.43 6.24 -3.11
C LEU A 85 52.02 7.22 -2.01
N LEU A 86 51.51 6.74 -0.89
CA LEU A 86 51.09 7.60 0.21
C LEU A 86 51.69 7.08 1.53
N ILE A 87 52.47 7.92 2.19
CA ILE A 87 52.91 7.65 3.57
C ILE A 87 51.67 7.55 4.44
N PRO A 88 51.40 6.39 5.08
CA PRO A 88 50.21 6.20 5.90
C PRO A 88 50.12 7.25 7.02
N GLU A 89 48.91 7.62 7.41
CA GLU A 89 48.66 8.61 8.47
C GLU A 89 49.22 8.21 9.86
N GLU A 90 49.67 6.96 10.01
CA GLU A 90 50.30 6.41 11.20
C GLU A 90 51.65 7.08 11.52
N PHE A 91 52.32 7.68 10.52
CA PHE A 91 53.61 8.37 10.69
C PHE A 91 53.45 9.90 10.80
N LYS A 92 52.77 10.34 11.84
CA LYS A 92 52.59 11.80 12.11
C LYS A 92 53.93 12.53 12.32
N LEU A 93 54.96 11.83 12.82
CA LEU A 93 56.31 12.38 13.04
C LEU A 93 57.04 12.74 11.72
N LEU A 94 56.74 12.05 10.62
CA LEU A 94 57.33 12.34 9.31
C LEU A 94 56.74 13.59 8.64
N LYS A 95 55.75 14.23 9.24
CA LYS A 95 55.14 15.51 8.78
C LYS A 95 55.63 16.72 9.59
N GLN A 96 56.52 16.53 10.56
CA GLN A 96 57.09 17.64 11.33
C GLN A 96 58.04 18.45 10.44
N SER A 97 58.00 19.78 10.60
CA SER A 97 58.93 20.68 9.92
C SER A 97 60.31 20.54 10.52
N VAL A 98 61.29 20.42 9.66
CA VAL A 98 62.72 20.29 10.02
C VAL A 98 63.53 21.42 9.40
N THR A 99 64.54 21.90 10.12
CA THR A 99 65.51 22.86 9.62
C THR A 99 66.88 22.18 9.67
N LEU A 100 67.48 22.00 8.49
CA LEU A 100 68.72 21.25 8.30
C LEU A 100 69.72 22.10 7.48
N ASN A 101 70.95 22.11 7.91
CA ASN A 101 72.05 22.72 7.16
C ASN A 101 73.20 21.72 7.03
N PHE A 102 73.34 21.15 5.84
CA PHE A 102 74.41 20.19 5.49
C PHE A 102 75.43 20.92 4.66
N GLN A 103 76.70 20.88 5.11
CA GLN A 103 77.85 21.42 4.38
C GLN A 103 78.85 20.31 4.15
N ASN A 104 78.93 19.81 2.90
CA ASN A 104 79.85 18.74 2.47
C ASN A 104 79.74 17.49 3.38
N LEU A 105 78.50 17.13 3.84
CA LEU A 105 78.27 15.97 4.70
C LEU A 105 78.21 14.69 3.86
N ASP A 106 78.76 13.58 4.37
CA ASP A 106 78.59 12.28 3.68
C ASP A 106 77.10 11.85 3.68
N TYR A 107 76.68 11.27 2.55
CA TYR A 107 75.22 10.95 2.37
C TYR A 107 74.71 9.95 3.40
N ASN A 108 75.57 8.96 3.80
CA ASN A 108 75.19 8.00 4.83
C ASN A 108 74.95 8.65 6.19
N GLU A 109 75.80 9.65 6.53
CA GLU A 109 75.67 10.41 7.77
C GLU A 109 74.42 11.28 7.72
N ALA A 110 74.11 11.88 6.57
CA ALA A 110 72.88 12.65 6.38
C ALA A 110 71.62 11.79 6.52
N MET A 111 71.60 10.59 5.94
CA MET A 111 70.46 9.66 6.08
C MET A 111 70.32 9.13 7.52
N SER A 112 71.47 8.85 8.20
CA SER A 112 71.40 8.50 9.63
C SER A 112 70.81 9.60 10.50
N LEU A 113 71.14 10.87 10.20
CA LEU A 113 70.52 12.01 10.90
C LEU A 113 69.04 12.14 10.62
N MET A 114 68.64 11.99 9.35
CA MET A 114 67.24 11.97 8.96
C MET A 114 66.45 10.86 9.66
N GLY A 115 67.02 9.67 9.79
CA GLY A 115 66.43 8.56 10.54
C GLY A 115 66.21 8.88 12.01
N LYS A 116 67.19 9.52 12.65
CA LYS A 116 67.10 9.94 14.05
C LYS A 116 66.02 10.99 14.28
N ILE A 117 65.88 11.95 13.37
CA ILE A 117 64.88 13.02 13.44
C ILE A 117 63.46 12.45 13.20
N GLY A 118 63.32 11.52 12.25
CA GLY A 118 62.04 10.89 11.93
C GLY A 118 61.68 9.70 12.83
N GLU A 119 62.52 9.33 13.78
CA GLU A 119 62.38 8.13 14.61
C GLU A 119 62.10 6.85 13.78
N ILE A 120 62.77 6.75 12.61
CA ILE A 120 62.61 5.65 11.66
C ILE A 120 63.96 5.05 11.29
N ASN A 121 64.00 3.75 11.09
CA ASN A 121 65.24 3.09 10.65
C ASN A 121 65.45 3.30 9.16
N ILE A 122 66.58 3.88 8.79
CA ILE A 122 66.99 4.05 7.39
C ILE A 122 68.16 3.13 7.09
N LEU A 123 67.99 2.22 6.15
CA LEU A 123 69.04 1.39 5.59
C LEU A 123 69.47 2.00 4.28
N VAL A 124 70.75 2.28 4.17
CA VAL A 124 71.38 2.83 2.97
C VAL A 124 72.19 1.74 2.29
N GLY A 125 71.97 1.54 0.99
CA GLY A 125 72.72 0.56 0.21
C GLY A 125 74.19 1.03 -0.03
N ASP A 126 75.09 0.08 -0.18
CA ASP A 126 76.54 0.37 -0.38
C ASP A 126 76.81 1.22 -1.63
N GLU A 127 75.90 1.20 -2.60
CA GLU A 127 75.98 2.00 -3.83
C GLU A 127 75.58 3.49 -3.62
N VAL A 128 75.10 3.83 -2.46
CA VAL A 128 74.63 5.17 -2.11
C VAL A 128 75.76 5.89 -1.41
N ALA A 129 76.55 6.67 -2.14
CA ALA A 129 77.71 7.39 -1.62
C ALA A 129 77.76 8.82 -2.20
N GLY A 130 78.51 9.68 -1.51
CA GLY A 130 78.83 11.05 -1.95
C GLY A 130 78.45 12.10 -0.92
N ALA A 131 79.11 13.26 -1.08
CA ALA A 131 78.84 14.40 -0.20
C ALA A 131 77.64 15.23 -0.68
N ILE A 132 76.87 15.75 0.25
CA ILE A 132 75.78 16.66 -0.01
C ILE A 132 75.95 17.96 0.74
N SER A 133 75.45 19.02 0.10
CA SER A 133 75.34 20.33 0.72
C SER A 133 73.89 20.83 0.45
N ALA A 134 73.11 20.99 1.50
CA ALA A 134 71.74 21.39 1.40
C ALA A 134 71.37 22.26 2.60
N GLU A 135 70.61 23.31 2.36
CA GLU A 135 70.01 24.15 3.40
C GLU A 135 68.50 24.08 3.25
N LEU A 136 67.83 23.53 4.23
CA LEU A 136 66.39 23.36 4.28
C LEU A 136 65.89 24.04 5.54
N VAL A 137 64.97 24.98 5.39
CA VAL A 137 64.42 25.76 6.50
C VAL A 137 62.91 25.57 6.56
N ASP A 138 62.41 25.06 7.69
CA ASP A 138 61.00 24.85 7.95
C ASP A 138 60.28 23.98 6.89
N VAL A 139 60.93 22.90 6.45
CA VAL A 139 60.38 21.97 5.45
C VAL A 139 59.89 20.71 6.15
N PRO A 140 58.68 20.20 5.80
CA PRO A 140 58.22 18.91 6.33
C PRO A 140 59.23 17.79 6.07
N TRP A 141 59.44 16.90 7.06
CA TRP A 141 60.45 15.84 7.00
C TRP A 141 60.36 14.98 5.73
N ASP A 142 59.13 14.60 5.33
CA ASP A 142 58.84 13.79 4.14
C ASP A 142 59.31 14.48 2.86
N LYS A 143 59.10 15.78 2.74
CA LYS A 143 59.54 16.59 1.59
C LYS A 143 61.06 16.83 1.63
N ALA A 144 61.61 17.05 2.81
CA ALA A 144 63.05 17.20 2.99
C ALA A 144 63.79 15.89 2.60
N PHE A 145 63.28 14.75 3.06
CA PHE A 145 63.82 13.45 2.71
C PHE A 145 63.76 13.17 1.20
N ASN A 146 62.61 13.40 0.56
CA ASN A 146 62.46 13.23 -0.88
C ASN A 146 63.39 14.18 -1.66
N ALA A 147 63.54 15.43 -1.23
CA ALA A 147 64.46 16.37 -1.88
C ALA A 147 65.95 15.90 -1.81
N LEU A 148 66.35 15.31 -0.67
CA LEU A 148 67.68 14.75 -0.52
C LEU A 148 67.90 13.52 -1.43
N LEU A 149 66.87 12.69 -1.62
CA LEU A 149 66.91 11.56 -2.57
C LEU A 149 67.06 12.06 -4.01
N ASP A 150 66.23 13.04 -4.39
CA ASP A 150 66.21 13.61 -5.74
C ASP A 150 67.51 14.28 -6.12
N MET A 151 68.23 14.93 -5.18
CA MET A 151 69.52 15.57 -5.44
C MET A 151 70.61 14.62 -6.00
N LYS A 152 70.55 13.34 -5.65
CA LYS A 152 71.46 12.32 -6.09
C LYS A 152 70.85 11.22 -6.93
N ASN A 153 69.60 11.39 -7.31
CA ASN A 153 68.83 10.42 -8.07
C ASN A 153 68.74 9.04 -7.38
N PHE A 154 68.50 9.04 -6.06
CA PHE A 154 68.31 7.83 -5.28
C PHE A 154 66.79 7.60 -5.10
N ALA A 155 66.38 6.38 -4.80
CA ALA A 155 65.01 6.01 -4.54
C ALA A 155 64.86 5.30 -3.19
N ALA A 156 63.74 5.44 -2.54
CA ALA A 156 63.46 4.80 -1.27
C ALA A 156 62.27 3.81 -1.37
N ASP A 157 62.41 2.63 -0.74
CA ASP A 157 61.35 1.66 -0.48
C ASP A 157 60.94 1.76 1.00
N ILE A 158 59.71 2.12 1.26
CA ILE A 158 59.18 2.35 2.61
C ILE A 158 58.41 1.11 3.07
N ASP A 159 58.93 0.39 4.06
CA ASP A 159 58.23 -0.71 4.71
C ASP A 159 57.62 -0.25 6.06
N VAL A 160 56.35 0.10 6.02
CA VAL A 160 55.58 0.59 7.18
C VAL A 160 55.50 -0.45 8.29
N ALA A 161 55.39 -1.74 7.94
CA ALA A 161 55.22 -2.81 8.93
C ALA A 161 56.44 -3.01 9.79
N SER A 162 57.64 -2.76 9.23
CA SER A 162 58.94 -2.94 9.89
C SER A 162 59.55 -1.63 10.39
N ASN A 163 58.85 -0.48 10.25
CA ASN A 163 59.36 0.86 10.53
C ASN A 163 60.75 1.10 9.90
N LEU A 164 60.87 0.78 8.58
CA LEU A 164 62.12 0.75 7.87
C LEU A 164 62.01 1.43 6.51
N ILE A 165 62.96 2.31 6.20
CA ILE A 165 63.13 2.88 4.86
C ILE A 165 64.45 2.36 4.29
N ARG A 166 64.41 1.84 3.06
CA ARG A 166 65.62 1.41 2.32
C ARG A 166 65.90 2.40 1.21
N VAL A 167 67.11 2.91 1.17
CA VAL A 167 67.61 3.84 0.14
C VAL A 167 68.55 3.11 -0.78
N HIS A 168 68.22 3.13 -2.07
CA HIS A 168 69.01 2.47 -3.13
C HIS A 168 69.04 3.32 -4.39
N THR A 169 69.87 2.94 -5.35
CA THR A 169 69.78 3.51 -6.70
C THR A 169 68.49 2.98 -7.36
N PRO A 170 67.85 3.75 -8.27
CA PRO A 170 66.62 3.31 -8.96
C PRO A 170 66.83 1.97 -9.70
N SER A 171 67.99 1.72 -10.25
CA SER A 171 68.34 0.46 -10.94
C SER A 171 68.31 -0.74 -9.99
N THR A 172 68.88 -0.61 -8.80
CA THR A 172 68.93 -1.68 -7.78
C THR A 172 67.54 -1.94 -7.24
N LEU A 173 66.72 -0.88 -6.99
CA LEU A 173 65.35 -1.00 -6.53
C LEU A 173 64.46 -1.70 -7.57
N THR A 174 64.56 -1.27 -8.85
CA THR A 174 63.83 -1.92 -9.95
C THR A 174 64.23 -3.40 -10.10
N GLY A 175 65.56 -3.70 -9.94
CA GLY A 175 66.01 -5.08 -9.92
C GLY A 175 65.41 -5.92 -8.79
N GLN A 176 65.33 -5.36 -7.58
CA GLN A 176 64.70 -6.03 -6.45
C GLN A 176 63.19 -6.21 -6.66
N GLU A 177 62.48 -5.20 -7.19
CA GLU A 177 61.06 -5.30 -7.50
C GLU A 177 60.76 -6.33 -8.59
N THR A 178 61.55 -6.35 -9.66
CA THR A 178 61.42 -7.38 -10.71
C THR A 178 61.72 -8.78 -10.17
N TYR A 179 62.70 -8.94 -9.29
CA TYR A 179 62.97 -10.22 -8.61
C TYR A 179 61.80 -10.63 -7.70
N LYS A 180 61.25 -9.70 -6.88
CA LYS A 180 60.05 -9.95 -6.05
C LYS A 180 58.83 -10.33 -6.90
N SER A 181 58.61 -9.61 -8.00
CA SER A 181 57.51 -9.86 -8.95
C SER A 181 57.67 -11.23 -9.64
N THR A 182 58.89 -11.54 -10.12
CA THR A 182 59.18 -12.84 -10.75
C THR A 182 59.00 -13.99 -9.76
N ARG A 183 59.47 -13.80 -8.51
CA ARG A 183 59.25 -14.78 -7.43
C ARG A 183 57.79 -14.96 -7.10
N ALA A 184 57.03 -13.86 -7.01
CA ALA A 184 55.57 -13.90 -6.78
C ALA A 184 54.85 -14.61 -7.93
N ALA A 185 55.25 -14.34 -9.18
CA ALA A 185 54.72 -15.05 -10.35
C ALA A 185 55.06 -16.55 -10.35
N ALA A 186 56.30 -16.91 -9.94
CA ALA A 186 56.69 -18.32 -9.80
C ALA A 186 55.90 -19.04 -8.69
N VAL A 187 55.69 -18.39 -7.54
CA VAL A 187 54.82 -18.91 -6.46
C VAL A 187 53.40 -19.06 -6.94
N LYS A 188 52.85 -18.06 -7.63
CA LYS A 188 51.49 -18.12 -8.22
C LYS A 188 51.39 -19.31 -9.19
N LYS A 189 52.35 -19.46 -10.09
CA LYS A 189 52.38 -20.58 -11.04
C LYS A 189 52.49 -21.94 -10.35
N LYS A 190 53.25 -22.02 -9.24
CA LYS A 190 53.32 -23.23 -8.42
C LYS A 190 51.97 -23.56 -7.79
N VAL A 191 51.28 -22.57 -7.20
CA VAL A 191 49.97 -22.74 -6.62
C VAL A 191 48.94 -23.16 -7.69
N GLU A 192 48.97 -22.54 -8.89
CA GLU A 192 48.13 -22.90 -10.02
C GLU A 192 48.37 -24.37 -10.48
N LEU A 193 49.63 -24.82 -10.47
CA LEU A 193 49.96 -26.22 -10.78
C LEU A 193 49.43 -27.17 -9.68
N GLU A 194 49.62 -26.85 -8.42
CA GLU A 194 49.09 -27.61 -7.29
C GLU A 194 47.56 -27.65 -7.34
N ASP A 195 46.92 -26.52 -7.61
CA ASP A 195 45.47 -26.43 -7.79
C ASP A 195 44.95 -27.26 -8.99
N SER A 196 45.73 -27.38 -10.06
CA SER A 196 45.32 -28.17 -11.23
C SER A 196 45.41 -29.68 -11.01
N VAL A 197 46.15 -30.12 -10.02
CA VAL A 197 46.33 -31.55 -9.65
C VAL A 197 45.35 -31.94 -8.51
N GLU A 198 44.69 -30.97 -7.84
CA GLU A 198 43.71 -31.31 -6.81
C GLU A 198 42.58 -32.17 -7.38
N PRO A 199 42.22 -33.29 -6.73
CA PRO A 199 41.15 -34.16 -7.20
C PRO A 199 39.80 -33.43 -7.12
N ILE A 200 38.96 -33.60 -8.16
CA ILE A 200 37.61 -33.09 -8.17
C ILE A 200 36.75 -34.10 -7.42
N LEU A 201 36.12 -33.66 -6.32
CA LEU A 201 35.22 -34.44 -5.50
C LEU A 201 33.78 -34.10 -5.82
N SER A 202 32.86 -34.99 -5.44
CA SER A 202 31.42 -34.75 -5.54
C SER A 202 30.79 -35.02 -4.20
N GLU A 203 30.06 -34.05 -3.66
CA GLU A 203 29.40 -34.14 -2.36
C GLU A 203 27.90 -33.85 -2.50
N ILE A 204 27.11 -34.50 -1.64
CA ILE A 204 25.65 -34.35 -1.60
C ILE A 204 25.30 -33.56 -0.34
N PHE A 205 24.70 -32.37 -0.54
CA PHE A 205 24.19 -31.53 0.54
C PHE A 205 22.69 -31.67 0.61
N ARG A 206 22.17 -32.12 1.74
CA ARG A 206 20.73 -32.19 2.01
C ARG A 206 20.24 -30.86 2.57
N LEU A 207 19.10 -30.38 2.03
CA LEU A 207 18.49 -29.12 2.42
C LEU A 207 17.20 -29.39 3.20
N TYR A 208 17.01 -28.67 4.29
CA TYR A 208 15.85 -28.84 5.16
C TYR A 208 14.77 -27.78 4.89
N TYR A 209 15.15 -26.54 4.74
CA TYR A 209 14.23 -25.40 4.65
C TYR A 209 14.21 -24.75 3.27
N ILE A 210 15.38 -24.51 2.68
CA ILE A 210 15.51 -23.86 1.37
C ILE A 210 15.22 -24.86 0.23
N SER A 211 14.72 -24.36 -0.89
CA SER A 211 14.53 -25.19 -2.08
C SER A 211 15.86 -25.46 -2.80
N PRO A 212 16.07 -26.66 -3.39
CA PRO A 212 17.27 -26.98 -4.16
C PRO A 212 17.56 -25.98 -5.30
N ALA A 213 16.51 -25.52 -5.99
CA ALA A 213 16.63 -24.55 -7.08
C ALA A 213 17.17 -23.20 -6.58
N GLN A 214 16.69 -22.73 -5.42
CA GLN A 214 17.14 -21.48 -4.83
C GLN A 214 18.57 -21.58 -4.30
N ALA A 215 18.92 -22.69 -3.61
CA ALA A 215 20.28 -22.95 -3.15
C ALA A 215 21.26 -22.99 -4.32
N LYS A 216 20.93 -23.73 -5.39
CA LYS A 216 21.73 -23.78 -6.63
C LYS A 216 21.95 -22.39 -7.21
N LYS A 217 20.90 -21.57 -7.32
CA LYS A 217 21.00 -20.21 -7.86
C LYS A 217 21.95 -19.36 -7.02
N THR A 218 21.76 -19.32 -5.70
CA THR A 218 22.59 -18.52 -4.79
C THR A 218 24.07 -18.94 -4.82
N ILE A 219 24.32 -20.26 -4.81
CA ILE A 219 25.70 -20.76 -4.85
C ILE A 219 26.33 -20.51 -6.22
N THR A 220 25.61 -20.70 -7.32
CA THR A 220 26.12 -20.41 -8.66
C THR A 220 26.48 -18.94 -8.81
N GLU A 221 25.64 -18.01 -8.33
CA GLU A 221 25.91 -16.58 -8.36
C GLU A 221 27.16 -16.20 -7.54
N LEU A 222 27.39 -16.88 -6.40
CA LEU A 222 28.57 -16.65 -5.57
C LEU A 222 29.87 -17.03 -6.28
N PHE A 223 29.85 -18.13 -7.05
CA PHE A 223 31.05 -18.65 -7.73
C PHE A 223 31.21 -18.15 -9.17
N THR A 224 30.24 -17.40 -9.70
CA THR A 224 30.37 -16.75 -11.01
C THR A 224 31.26 -15.53 -10.89
N SER A 225 32.43 -15.56 -11.51
CA SER A 225 33.36 -14.42 -11.55
C SER A 225 32.77 -13.28 -12.39
N VAL A 226 32.87 -12.04 -11.89
CA VAL A 226 32.51 -10.83 -12.64
C VAL A 226 33.57 -10.64 -13.73
N GLY A 227 33.29 -11.06 -14.96
CA GLY A 227 34.15 -10.82 -16.13
C GLY A 227 34.37 -12.01 -17.07
N ASP A 228 34.19 -13.24 -16.63
CA ASP A 228 34.30 -14.42 -17.49
C ASP A 228 33.20 -15.41 -17.16
N SER A 229 32.12 -15.34 -17.94
CA SER A 229 30.92 -16.17 -17.75
C SER A 229 31.14 -17.64 -18.16
N SER A 230 32.33 -17.98 -18.61
CA SER A 230 32.63 -19.32 -19.15
C SER A 230 33.27 -20.28 -18.14
N TYR A 231 33.77 -19.78 -17.00
CA TYR A 231 34.48 -20.63 -16.01
C TYR A 231 33.73 -20.64 -14.67
N SER A 232 33.10 -21.76 -14.36
CA SER A 232 32.58 -22.03 -13.02
C SER A 232 33.44 -23.09 -12.35
N PRO A 233 34.06 -22.79 -11.19
CA PRO A 233 34.93 -23.74 -10.49
C PRO A 233 34.18 -24.93 -9.92
N ILE A 234 32.83 -24.83 -9.83
CA ILE A 234 31.93 -25.87 -9.32
C ILE A 234 30.83 -26.18 -10.31
N GLN A 235 30.36 -27.42 -10.31
CA GLN A 235 29.17 -27.88 -11.02
C GLN A 235 28.10 -28.28 -10.01
N ILE A 236 26.87 -27.73 -10.15
CA ILE A 236 25.78 -27.95 -9.22
C ILE A 236 24.61 -28.59 -9.95
N THR A 237 24.19 -29.75 -9.47
CA THR A 237 22.98 -30.44 -9.92
C THR A 237 21.96 -30.45 -8.79
N GLU A 238 20.71 -30.07 -9.08
CA GLU A 238 19.62 -30.10 -8.11
C GLU A 238 18.84 -31.42 -8.20
N GLU A 239 18.50 -31.98 -7.03
CA GLU A 239 17.63 -33.14 -6.90
C GLU A 239 16.44 -32.76 -6.02
N THR A 240 15.27 -32.58 -6.67
CA THR A 240 14.05 -32.07 -6.01
C THR A 240 13.39 -33.13 -5.13
N THR A 241 13.47 -34.40 -5.53
CA THR A 241 12.81 -35.50 -4.82
C THR A 241 13.38 -35.74 -3.43
N THR A 242 14.72 -35.67 -3.31
CA THR A 242 15.43 -35.86 -2.04
C THR A 242 15.75 -34.54 -1.34
N ARG A 243 15.34 -33.41 -1.91
CA ARG A 243 15.66 -32.06 -1.43
C ARG A 243 17.15 -31.87 -1.19
N SER A 244 17.96 -32.23 -2.16
CA SER A 244 19.41 -32.15 -2.07
C SER A 244 20.03 -31.50 -3.30
N ILE A 245 21.23 -30.99 -3.13
CA ILE A 245 22.06 -30.55 -4.24
C ILE A 245 23.33 -31.40 -4.26
N ILE A 246 23.79 -31.74 -5.46
CA ILE A 246 25.04 -32.44 -5.70
C ILE A 246 26.01 -31.40 -6.24
N VAL A 247 27.07 -31.17 -5.51
CA VAL A 247 28.10 -30.19 -5.89
C VAL A 247 29.38 -30.97 -6.23
N ARG A 248 29.92 -30.69 -7.40
CA ARG A 248 31.20 -31.22 -7.87
C ARG A 248 32.21 -30.08 -7.96
N GLY A 249 33.32 -30.21 -7.27
CA GLY A 249 34.35 -29.17 -7.19
C GLY A 249 35.60 -29.65 -6.44
N LYS A 250 36.49 -28.72 -6.16
CA LYS A 250 37.65 -28.96 -5.30
C LYS A 250 37.23 -28.94 -3.84
N GLU A 251 37.97 -29.60 -2.96
CA GLU A 251 37.68 -29.68 -1.52
C GLU A 251 37.49 -28.29 -0.88
N LYS A 252 38.36 -27.33 -1.21
CA LYS A 252 38.24 -25.95 -0.71
C LYS A 252 36.95 -25.25 -1.10
N ASP A 253 36.45 -25.49 -2.33
CA ASP A 253 35.22 -24.91 -2.83
C ASP A 253 33.99 -25.57 -2.16
N LEU A 254 34.06 -26.90 -1.93
CA LEU A 254 33.06 -27.66 -1.21
C LEU A 254 32.90 -27.21 0.25
N ASP A 255 34.02 -26.91 0.92
CA ASP A 255 34.03 -26.32 2.27
C ASP A 255 33.34 -24.94 2.32
N VAL A 256 33.51 -24.13 1.28
CA VAL A 256 32.83 -22.83 1.17
C VAL A 256 31.34 -23.06 0.96
N VAL A 257 30.96 -24.01 0.10
CA VAL A 257 29.55 -24.38 -0.14
C VAL A 257 28.90 -24.87 1.15
N ASP A 258 29.57 -25.74 1.93
CA ASP A 258 29.05 -26.24 3.23
C ASP A 258 28.77 -25.07 4.21
N LYS A 259 29.72 -24.14 4.33
CA LYS A 259 29.53 -22.94 5.18
C LYS A 259 28.37 -22.08 4.72
N VAL A 260 28.26 -21.86 3.42
CA VAL A 260 27.15 -21.07 2.84
C VAL A 260 25.82 -21.75 3.08
N ILE A 261 25.72 -23.07 2.83
CA ILE A 261 24.48 -23.82 3.06
C ILE A 261 24.06 -23.75 4.53
N LYS A 262 24.98 -23.91 5.48
CA LYS A 262 24.69 -23.81 6.91
C LYS A 262 24.15 -22.44 7.32
N GLU A 263 24.54 -21.39 6.64
CA GLU A 263 24.06 -20.03 6.92
C GLU A 263 22.71 -19.71 6.23
N ILE A 264 22.41 -20.32 5.06
CA ILE A 264 21.18 -20.01 4.30
C ILE A 264 20.05 -21.02 4.57
N ASP A 265 20.36 -22.26 4.95
CA ASP A 265 19.37 -23.30 5.21
C ASP A 265 18.82 -23.21 6.66
N VAL A 266 18.29 -22.03 6.98
CA VAL A 266 17.70 -21.75 8.28
C VAL A 266 16.19 -21.74 8.20
N ARG A 267 15.53 -22.05 9.30
CA ARG A 267 14.08 -22.03 9.38
C ARG A 267 13.53 -20.62 9.23
N THR A 268 12.65 -20.42 8.24
CA THR A 268 11.93 -19.16 8.06
C THR A 268 10.76 -19.07 9.03
N LYS A 269 10.52 -17.90 9.60
CA LYS A 269 9.35 -17.62 10.46
C LYS A 269 8.09 -17.53 9.61
N GLN A 270 6.95 -17.81 10.22
CA GLN A 270 5.64 -17.62 9.63
C GLN A 270 5.03 -16.32 10.14
N VAL A 271 4.22 -15.70 9.31
CA VAL A 271 3.46 -14.50 9.65
C VAL A 271 1.98 -14.76 9.41
N LEU A 272 1.17 -14.56 10.44
CA LEU A 272 -0.27 -14.42 10.30
C LEU A 272 -0.56 -12.98 9.89
N ILE A 273 -1.33 -12.79 8.84
CA ILE A 273 -1.82 -11.49 8.42
C ILE A 273 -3.35 -11.51 8.50
N GLU A 274 -3.90 -10.57 9.23
CA GLU A 274 -5.32 -10.39 9.40
C GLU A 274 -5.71 -8.98 8.97
N ALA A 275 -6.65 -8.85 8.04
CA ALA A 275 -7.21 -7.57 7.66
C ALA A 275 -8.65 -7.45 8.14
N PHE A 276 -9.05 -6.24 8.53
CA PHE A 276 -10.41 -5.91 8.92
C PHE A 276 -10.93 -4.81 7.99
N ILE A 277 -11.93 -5.14 7.21
CA ILE A 277 -12.59 -4.24 6.29
C ILE A 277 -13.97 -3.94 6.87
N VAL A 278 -14.18 -2.71 7.28
CA VAL A 278 -15.44 -2.26 7.88
C VAL A 278 -16.08 -1.27 6.92
N GLU A 279 -17.24 -1.62 6.42
CA GLU A 279 -18.07 -0.78 5.57
C GLU A 279 -19.36 -0.43 6.33
N ALA A 280 -19.66 0.86 6.42
CA ALA A 280 -20.87 1.38 7.02
C ALA A 280 -21.61 2.28 6.03
N THR A 281 -22.88 2.02 5.85
CA THR A 281 -23.75 2.78 4.96
C THR A 281 -24.89 3.38 5.74
N SER A 282 -25.21 4.64 5.43
CA SER A 282 -26.41 5.31 5.95
C SER A 282 -27.15 5.93 4.79
N SER A 283 -28.44 5.69 4.69
CA SER A 283 -29.31 6.31 3.71
C SER A 283 -30.49 6.95 4.43
N PHE A 284 -30.73 8.20 4.13
CA PHE A 284 -31.93 8.94 4.59
C PHE A 284 -32.63 9.50 3.37
N GLU A 285 -33.91 9.24 3.24
CA GLU A 285 -34.76 9.72 2.17
C GLU A 285 -36.02 10.30 2.76
N ARG A 286 -36.33 11.53 2.42
CA ARG A 286 -37.54 12.21 2.82
C ARG A 286 -38.16 12.89 1.62
N ALA A 287 -39.39 12.56 1.31
CA ALA A 287 -40.15 13.19 0.24
C ALA A 287 -41.53 13.65 0.74
N LEU A 288 -41.90 14.82 0.29
CA LEU A 288 -43.24 15.36 0.49
C LEU A 288 -43.80 15.72 -0.88
N GLY A 289 -44.85 15.03 -1.25
CA GLY A 289 -45.56 15.21 -2.51
C GLY A 289 -46.98 15.69 -2.30
N ASN A 290 -47.54 16.37 -3.27
CA ASN A 290 -48.93 16.71 -3.27
C ASN A 290 -49.50 16.66 -4.69
N LYS A 291 -50.75 16.29 -4.78
CA LYS A 291 -51.53 16.17 -6.02
C LYS A 291 -52.80 16.95 -5.88
N LEU A 292 -53.08 17.86 -6.79
CA LEU A 292 -54.35 18.57 -6.88
C LEU A 292 -55.00 18.26 -8.22
N GLY A 293 -56.19 17.69 -8.19
CA GLY A 293 -57.03 17.45 -9.35
C GLY A 293 -58.33 18.25 -9.24
N ALA A 294 -58.71 18.90 -10.30
CA ALA A 294 -60.03 19.56 -10.38
C ALA A 294 -60.61 19.32 -11.77
N ALA A 295 -61.89 18.94 -11.80
CA ALA A 295 -62.63 18.80 -13.04
C ALA A 295 -64.01 19.45 -12.88
N TYR A 296 -64.42 20.16 -13.92
CA TYR A 296 -65.76 20.78 -14.01
C TYR A 296 -66.39 20.44 -15.36
N THR A 297 -67.64 19.98 -15.35
CA THR A 297 -68.36 19.61 -16.56
C THR A 297 -69.69 20.38 -16.61
N ARG A 298 -69.92 21.10 -17.72
CA ARG A 298 -71.22 21.83 -17.94
C ARG A 298 -71.57 21.78 -19.43
N LYS A 299 -72.81 21.35 -19.73
CA LYS A 299 -73.33 21.29 -21.09
C LYS A 299 -72.35 20.67 -22.14
N GLY A 300 -71.77 19.52 -21.81
CA GLY A 300 -70.83 18.85 -22.76
C GLY A 300 -69.39 19.40 -22.77
N VAL A 301 -69.12 20.50 -22.06
CA VAL A 301 -67.78 21.04 -21.93
C VAL A 301 -67.17 20.60 -20.63
N ARG A 302 -66.03 19.97 -20.68
CA ARG A 302 -65.20 19.54 -19.53
C ARG A 302 -63.99 20.44 -19.41
N VAL A 303 -63.81 21.07 -18.27
CA VAL A 303 -62.64 21.85 -17.91
C VAL A 303 -61.96 21.15 -16.75
N GLY A 304 -60.73 20.77 -16.95
CA GLY A 304 -59.87 20.13 -15.94
C GLY A 304 -58.40 20.27 -16.35
N GLY A 305 -57.53 20.18 -15.39
CA GLY A 305 -56.07 20.19 -15.65
C GLY A 305 -55.57 18.76 -15.85
N THR A 306 -54.69 18.57 -16.81
CA THR A 306 -53.98 17.31 -17.04
C THR A 306 -52.47 17.55 -16.87
N VAL A 307 -51.83 16.82 -15.95
CA VAL A 307 -50.40 16.73 -15.87
C VAL A 307 -50.01 15.26 -15.95
N GLY A 308 -49.17 14.94 -16.92
CA GLY A 308 -48.67 13.57 -17.12
C GLY A 308 -49.38 12.80 -18.23
N GLY A 309 -49.24 13.24 -19.46
CA GLY A 309 -49.09 12.44 -20.67
C GLY A 309 -50.17 11.51 -21.18
N THR A 310 -51.39 11.52 -20.65
CA THR A 310 -52.54 10.86 -21.30
C THR A 310 -53.50 11.89 -21.81
N SER A 311 -53.53 12.07 -23.11
CA SER A 311 -54.55 12.83 -23.81
C SER A 311 -55.91 12.36 -23.32
N VAL A 312 -56.70 13.29 -22.80
CA VAL A 312 -58.11 13.06 -22.60
C VAL A 312 -58.70 12.79 -23.97
N GLY A 313 -58.96 11.53 -24.30
CA GLY A 313 -59.63 11.16 -25.52
C GLY A 313 -60.90 11.98 -25.62
N ALA A 314 -61.11 12.65 -26.76
CA ALA A 314 -62.35 13.33 -27.05
C ALA A 314 -63.50 12.32 -26.82
N PRO A 315 -64.57 12.68 -26.13
CA PRO A 315 -65.70 11.79 -25.91
C PRO A 315 -66.34 11.49 -27.27
N SER A 316 -66.09 10.28 -27.78
CA SER A 316 -66.85 9.73 -28.88
C SER A 316 -68.20 9.24 -28.32
N GLY A 317 -69.24 10.01 -28.50
CA GLY A 317 -70.57 9.58 -28.19
C GLY A 317 -71.35 10.48 -27.22
N SER A 318 -72.51 10.88 -27.60
CA SER A 318 -73.54 11.62 -26.86
C SER A 318 -73.91 10.92 -25.56
N GLY A 319 -73.56 11.54 -24.46
CA GLY A 319 -73.91 11.09 -23.13
C GLY A 319 -72.69 10.99 -22.19
N ALA A 320 -72.15 12.14 -21.82
CA ALA A 320 -71.10 12.18 -20.79
C ALA A 320 -71.75 11.91 -19.42
N ASP A 321 -71.81 10.65 -19.05
CA ASP A 321 -72.22 10.23 -17.74
C ASP A 321 -71.07 10.61 -16.72
N ILE A 322 -71.48 11.45 -15.75
CA ILE A 322 -70.58 11.92 -14.69
C ILE A 322 -70.00 10.72 -13.87
N SER A 323 -70.69 9.58 -13.96
CA SER A 323 -70.33 8.32 -13.36
C SER A 323 -68.93 7.82 -13.86
N SER A 324 -68.67 7.97 -15.17
CA SER A 324 -67.40 7.58 -15.77
C SER A 324 -66.24 8.47 -15.34
N THR A 325 -66.52 9.75 -15.05
CA THR A 325 -65.53 10.72 -14.56
C THR A 325 -65.08 10.39 -13.13
N THR A 326 -66.03 9.84 -12.32
CA THR A 326 -65.73 9.44 -10.93
C THR A 326 -64.89 8.16 -10.91
N SER A 327 -65.12 7.25 -11.84
CA SER A 327 -64.27 6.03 -12.00
C SER A 327 -62.85 6.36 -12.42
N ALA A 328 -62.67 7.36 -13.33
CA ALA A 328 -61.35 7.82 -13.73
C ALA A 328 -60.57 8.48 -12.56
N ILE A 329 -61.27 9.11 -11.63
CA ILE A 329 -60.64 9.71 -10.43
C ILE A 329 -60.45 8.68 -9.31
N SER A 330 -61.32 7.65 -9.21
CA SER A 330 -61.18 6.58 -8.22
C SER A 330 -60.16 5.50 -8.62
N SER A 331 -59.93 5.29 -9.92
CA SER A 331 -58.93 4.35 -10.42
C SER A 331 -57.50 4.92 -10.43
N ALA A 332 -57.29 6.16 -9.97
CA ALA A 332 -56.00 6.83 -9.86
C ALA A 332 -55.09 6.29 -8.74
N GLY A 333 -55.28 5.03 -8.35
CA GLY A 333 -54.25 4.26 -7.62
C GLY A 333 -53.14 3.75 -8.52
N SER A 334 -53.33 3.83 -9.85
CA SER A 334 -52.38 3.35 -10.85
C SER A 334 -52.35 4.33 -12.04
N GLY A 335 -51.59 5.42 -11.90
CA GLY A 335 -51.09 6.18 -13.04
C GLY A 335 -52.00 7.01 -13.92
N GLY A 336 -53.21 7.35 -13.55
CA GLY A 336 -54.13 8.13 -14.39
C GLY A 336 -54.48 9.50 -13.80
N SER A 337 -54.34 10.46 -14.25
CA SER A 337 -53.95 11.70 -14.85
C SER A 337 -55.06 12.77 -15.04
N ASP A 338 -55.90 13.03 -14.03
CA ASP A 338 -56.69 14.25 -13.98
C ASP A 338 -56.22 15.22 -12.88
N SER A 339 -54.91 15.40 -12.77
CA SER A 339 -54.33 16.33 -11.80
C SER A 339 -53.96 17.65 -12.46
N LEU A 340 -54.33 18.77 -11.85
CA LEU A 340 -53.84 20.11 -12.22
C LEU A 340 -52.35 20.23 -12.03
N PHE A 341 -51.84 19.57 -11.01
CA PHE A 341 -50.44 19.32 -10.77
C PHE A 341 -50.24 18.02 -9.99
N ASN A 342 -49.13 17.38 -10.20
CA ASN A 342 -48.77 16.12 -9.59
C ASN A 342 -47.28 16.15 -9.17
N PHE A 343 -47.04 16.37 -7.90
CA PHE A 343 -45.74 16.22 -7.27
C PHE A 343 -45.75 14.92 -6.49
N ASN A 344 -45.38 13.85 -7.14
CA ASN A 344 -45.44 12.52 -6.54
C ASN A 344 -44.27 12.30 -5.58
N ALA A 345 -44.53 11.91 -4.35
CA ALA A 345 -43.54 11.32 -3.49
C ALA A 345 -43.38 9.84 -3.88
N ALA A 346 -42.36 9.50 -4.64
CA ALA A 346 -42.11 8.12 -5.07
C ALA A 346 -41.91 7.21 -3.85
N GLY A 347 -42.70 6.12 -3.77
CA GLY A 347 -42.64 5.20 -2.63
C GLY A 347 -43.26 5.71 -1.34
N ALA A 348 -44.16 6.71 -1.41
CA ALA A 348 -44.84 7.27 -0.24
C ALA A 348 -45.35 6.19 0.74
N THR A 349 -44.98 6.34 2.01
CA THR A 349 -45.40 5.44 3.10
C THR A 349 -46.68 5.89 3.78
N SER A 350 -47.04 7.14 3.60
CA SER A 350 -48.27 7.73 4.17
C SER A 350 -48.88 8.76 3.24
N GLY A 351 -50.19 8.93 3.28
CA GLY A 351 -50.88 9.93 2.50
C GLY A 351 -52.27 10.22 3.04
N ILE A 352 -52.72 11.45 2.86
CA ILE A 352 -54.09 11.90 3.18
C ILE A 352 -54.67 12.47 1.91
N GLY A 353 -55.85 11.99 1.54
CA GLY A 353 -56.62 12.47 0.38
C GLY A 353 -57.97 12.99 0.75
N ILE A 354 -58.37 14.10 0.14
CA ILE A 354 -59.73 14.67 0.25
C ILE A 354 -60.32 14.69 -1.15
N LEU A 355 -61.51 14.09 -1.28
CA LEU A 355 -62.29 14.11 -2.51
C LEU A 355 -63.65 14.80 -2.22
N LYS A 356 -63.91 15.89 -2.94
CA LYS A 356 -65.16 16.58 -2.85
C LYS A 356 -65.82 16.61 -4.24
N LYS A 357 -67.03 16.07 -4.32
CA LYS A 357 -67.90 16.11 -5.52
C LYS A 357 -69.11 17.04 -5.26
N THR A 358 -69.35 17.96 -6.16
CA THR A 358 -70.46 18.88 -6.09
C THR A 358 -71.11 18.97 -7.47
N GLY A 359 -72.22 18.26 -7.70
CA GLY A 359 -72.93 18.25 -9.00
C GLY A 359 -71.92 18.00 -10.18
N SER A 360 -71.62 19.07 -10.89
CA SER A 360 -70.78 19.05 -12.06
C SER A 360 -69.26 19.26 -11.79
N ALA A 361 -68.85 19.45 -10.53
CA ALA A 361 -67.50 19.72 -10.15
C ALA A 361 -66.90 18.63 -9.23
N VAL A 362 -65.70 18.24 -9.46
CA VAL A 362 -64.89 17.31 -8.61
C VAL A 362 -63.57 17.97 -8.26
N LEU A 363 -63.25 17.98 -6.97
CA LEU A 363 -61.95 18.43 -6.45
C LEU A 363 -61.31 17.27 -5.67
N LYS A 364 -60.06 16.95 -6.03
CA LYS A 364 -59.22 15.96 -5.35
C LYS A 364 -57.94 16.66 -4.85
N LEU A 365 -57.68 16.56 -3.56
CA LEU A 365 -56.42 16.97 -2.96
C LEU A 365 -55.82 15.75 -2.27
N GLN A 366 -54.56 15.46 -2.56
CA GLN A 366 -53.81 14.36 -1.96
C GLN A 366 -52.45 14.87 -1.53
N ILE A 367 -52.07 14.59 -0.30
CA ILE A 367 -50.76 14.87 0.26
C ILE A 367 -50.11 13.52 0.56
N GLU A 368 -48.90 13.32 0.06
CA GLU A 368 -48.13 12.09 0.20
C GLU A 368 -46.83 12.41 0.92
N ALA A 369 -46.39 11.53 1.81
CA ALA A 369 -45.16 11.68 2.54
C ALA A 369 -44.38 10.35 2.59
N LEU A 370 -43.09 10.47 2.44
CA LEU A 370 -42.12 9.40 2.62
C LEU A 370 -41.07 9.86 3.63
N GLU A 371 -40.75 8.99 4.58
CA GLU A 371 -39.53 9.10 5.38
C GLU A 371 -38.98 7.69 5.55
N LYS A 372 -37.73 7.50 5.10
CA LYS A 372 -37.06 6.21 5.11
C LYS A 372 -35.66 6.42 5.60
N GLU A 373 -35.27 5.63 6.58
CA GLU A 373 -33.92 5.59 7.11
C GLU A 373 -33.37 4.16 7.00
N GLY A 374 -32.16 4.02 6.48
CA GLY A 374 -31.48 2.75 6.36
C GLY A 374 -30.05 2.86 6.92
N LEU A 375 -29.72 1.95 7.80
CA LEU A 375 -28.36 1.81 8.34
C LEU A 375 -27.86 0.40 8.02
N GLY A 376 -26.69 0.30 7.45
CA GLY A 376 -26.03 -0.96 7.14
C GLY A 376 -24.60 -0.96 7.66
N LYS A 377 -24.13 -2.11 8.16
CA LYS A 377 -22.73 -2.31 8.55
C LYS A 377 -22.30 -3.69 8.11
N THR A 378 -21.22 -3.75 7.33
CA THR A 378 -20.61 -5.00 6.88
C THR A 378 -19.19 -5.06 7.41
N ILE A 379 -18.81 -6.20 7.96
CA ILE A 379 -17.44 -6.44 8.44
C ILE A 379 -16.93 -7.69 7.73
N SER A 380 -15.78 -7.54 7.05
CA SER A 380 -15.08 -8.65 6.39
C SER A 380 -13.70 -8.80 7.01
N ASN A 381 -13.33 -10.02 7.36
CA ASN A 381 -12.08 -10.31 8.05
C ASN A 381 -11.31 -11.45 7.37
N PRO A 382 -10.65 -11.17 6.25
CA PRO A 382 -9.77 -12.16 5.62
C PRO A 382 -8.51 -12.39 6.46
N LYS A 383 -8.14 -13.66 6.62
CA LYS A 383 -6.97 -14.13 7.39
C LYS A 383 -6.15 -15.09 6.56
N LEU A 384 -4.84 -14.98 6.63
CA LEU A 384 -3.95 -15.91 5.97
C LEU A 384 -2.61 -16.05 6.70
N PHE A 385 -2.00 -17.22 6.55
CA PHE A 385 -0.65 -17.52 7.02
C PHE A 385 0.29 -17.62 5.83
N THR A 386 1.48 -17.07 5.97
CA THR A 386 2.52 -17.22 4.95
C THR A 386 3.90 -17.23 5.59
N LEU A 387 4.91 -17.69 4.84
CA LEU A 387 6.30 -17.59 5.24
C LEU A 387 6.83 -16.17 4.99
N ASP A 388 7.90 -15.84 5.69
CA ASP A 388 8.66 -14.61 5.45
C ASP A 388 9.08 -14.50 3.96
N ASN A 389 8.92 -13.31 3.37
CA ASN A 389 9.21 -13.02 1.96
C ASN A 389 8.46 -13.87 0.92
N HIS A 390 7.34 -14.52 1.31
CA HIS A 390 6.48 -15.27 0.38
C HIS A 390 5.15 -14.58 0.18
N VAL A 391 4.75 -14.44 -1.10
CA VAL A 391 3.45 -13.90 -1.46
C VAL A 391 2.35 -14.91 -1.13
N ALA A 392 1.29 -14.43 -0.52
CA ALA A 392 0.09 -15.22 -0.30
C ALA A 392 -1.15 -14.42 -0.68
N SER A 393 -2.21 -15.10 -1.09
CA SER A 393 -3.49 -14.46 -1.43
C SER A 393 -4.67 -15.32 -1.00
N ILE A 394 -5.71 -14.61 -0.55
CA ILE A 394 -7.04 -15.20 -0.30
C ILE A 394 -8.07 -14.44 -1.13
N THR A 395 -8.99 -15.15 -1.74
CA THR A 395 -10.04 -14.58 -2.59
C THR A 395 -11.38 -15.19 -2.23
N GLN A 396 -12.42 -14.36 -2.04
CA GLN A 396 -13.79 -14.80 -1.79
C GLN A 396 -14.76 -13.89 -2.54
N GLY A 397 -15.64 -14.45 -3.34
CA GLY A 397 -16.60 -13.66 -4.12
C GLY A 397 -17.40 -14.47 -5.10
N VAL A 398 -17.97 -13.77 -6.09
CA VAL A 398 -18.78 -14.35 -7.17
C VAL A 398 -18.21 -13.96 -8.53
N GLN A 399 -18.41 -14.82 -9.52
CA GLN A 399 -18.09 -14.49 -10.90
C GLN A 399 -19.36 -14.05 -11.64
N ILE A 400 -19.26 -12.94 -12.36
CA ILE A 400 -20.35 -12.38 -13.13
C ILE A 400 -20.11 -12.67 -14.61
N PRO A 401 -21.04 -13.38 -15.27
CA PRO A 401 -20.94 -13.58 -16.70
C PRO A 401 -21.24 -12.27 -17.44
N VAL A 402 -20.33 -11.87 -18.31
CA VAL A 402 -20.53 -10.76 -19.24
C VAL A 402 -20.82 -11.34 -20.60
N ALA A 403 -22.00 -11.03 -21.13
CA ALA A 403 -22.41 -11.52 -22.43
C ALA A 403 -21.42 -11.11 -23.53
N GLY A 404 -20.96 -12.06 -24.32
CA GLY A 404 -20.20 -11.77 -25.53
C GLY A 404 -21.12 -11.16 -26.61
N SER A 405 -20.53 -10.39 -27.53
CA SER A 405 -21.25 -9.86 -28.69
C SER A 405 -21.22 -10.91 -29.82
N GLY A 406 -22.42 -11.30 -30.31
CA GLY A 406 -22.57 -12.29 -31.37
C GLY A 406 -22.24 -13.73 -30.88
N ASP A 407 -21.46 -14.46 -31.66
CA ASP A 407 -21.11 -15.89 -31.42
C ASP A 407 -19.97 -16.09 -30.39
N THR A 408 -19.60 -15.03 -29.67
CA THR A 408 -18.51 -15.08 -28.69
C THR A 408 -19.01 -15.63 -27.36
N ALA A 409 -18.29 -16.61 -26.80
CA ALA A 409 -18.61 -17.17 -25.49
C ALA A 409 -18.61 -16.08 -24.38
N PRO A 410 -19.48 -16.19 -23.37
CA PRO A 410 -19.51 -15.24 -22.26
C PRO A 410 -18.17 -15.22 -21.53
N SER A 411 -17.66 -14.03 -21.23
CA SER A 411 -16.51 -13.84 -20.35
C SER A 411 -16.97 -13.69 -18.90
N PHE A 412 -16.18 -14.23 -17.96
CA PHE A 412 -16.48 -14.09 -16.53
C PHE A 412 -15.59 -13.00 -15.93
N LYS A 413 -16.19 -12.12 -15.12
CA LYS A 413 -15.47 -11.12 -14.33
C LYS A 413 -15.68 -11.38 -12.85
N ASP A 414 -14.61 -11.33 -12.09
CA ASP A 414 -14.65 -11.54 -10.64
C ASP A 414 -15.19 -10.27 -9.95
N ALA A 415 -16.18 -10.46 -9.10
CA ALA A 415 -16.61 -9.51 -8.08
C ALA A 415 -16.30 -10.15 -6.73
N ALA A 416 -15.13 -9.82 -6.17
CA ALA A 416 -14.57 -10.56 -5.06
C ALA A 416 -13.76 -9.67 -4.11
N LEU A 417 -13.79 -10.03 -2.83
CA LEU A 417 -12.80 -9.62 -1.86
C LEU A 417 -11.52 -10.44 -2.09
N LYS A 418 -10.42 -9.77 -2.40
CA LYS A 418 -9.10 -10.38 -2.58
C LYS A 418 -8.07 -9.63 -1.75
N LEU A 419 -7.39 -10.36 -0.88
CA LEU A 419 -6.22 -9.88 -0.15
C LEU A 419 -4.99 -10.60 -0.69
N THR A 420 -4.02 -9.85 -1.18
CA THR A 420 -2.68 -10.37 -1.55
C THR A 420 -1.66 -9.63 -0.70
N VAL A 421 -0.76 -10.36 -0.07
CA VAL A 421 0.22 -9.78 0.83
C VAL A 421 1.55 -10.52 0.76
N THR A 422 2.64 -9.75 0.86
CA THR A 422 4.00 -10.27 1.00
C THR A 422 4.60 -9.66 2.26
N PRO A 423 4.73 -10.41 3.34
CA PRO A 423 5.41 -9.94 4.55
C PRO A 423 6.92 -10.05 4.42
N SER A 424 7.65 -9.14 5.04
CA SER A 424 9.10 -9.22 5.23
C SER A 424 9.44 -8.83 6.67
N ILE A 425 9.98 -9.76 7.43
CA ILE A 425 10.35 -9.56 8.83
C ILE A 425 11.66 -8.79 8.90
N ILE A 426 11.67 -7.65 9.58
CA ILE A 426 12.86 -6.85 9.80
C ILE A 426 13.47 -7.22 11.16
N GLY A 427 14.79 -7.07 11.28
CA GLY A 427 15.56 -7.54 12.44
C GLY A 427 15.20 -6.90 13.80
N ASP A 428 14.37 -5.86 13.83
CA ASP A 428 13.89 -5.19 15.04
C ASP A 428 12.51 -5.72 15.55
N GLY A 429 11.97 -6.77 14.90
CA GLY A 429 10.67 -7.34 15.24
C GLY A 429 9.49 -6.68 14.52
N ASN A 430 9.74 -5.74 13.63
CA ASN A 430 8.74 -5.16 12.76
C ASN A 430 8.54 -5.99 11.49
N VAL A 431 7.34 -5.90 10.92
CA VAL A 431 7.01 -6.57 9.66
C VAL A 431 6.72 -5.51 8.60
N LEU A 432 7.49 -5.53 7.52
CA LEU A 432 7.18 -4.77 6.31
C LEU A 432 6.17 -5.57 5.49
N LEU A 433 5.02 -4.98 5.25
CA LEU A 433 3.94 -5.59 4.47
C LEU A 433 3.79 -4.89 3.13
N ASP A 434 3.87 -5.64 2.03
CA ASP A 434 3.43 -5.22 0.70
C ASP A 434 2.03 -5.77 0.49
N ILE A 435 1.03 -4.89 0.42
CA ILE A 435 -0.38 -5.25 0.54
C ILE A 435 -1.13 -4.78 -0.69
N LYS A 436 -1.93 -5.70 -1.25
CA LYS A 436 -2.93 -5.39 -2.25
C LYS A 436 -4.28 -5.94 -1.81
N ILE A 437 -5.25 -5.05 -1.62
CA ILE A 437 -6.63 -5.38 -1.25
C ILE A 437 -7.56 -4.93 -2.36
N ASN A 438 -8.38 -5.84 -2.86
CA ASN A 438 -9.48 -5.55 -3.75
C ASN A 438 -10.78 -5.98 -3.05
N ASN A 439 -11.77 -5.11 -2.98
CA ASN A 439 -13.11 -5.41 -2.49
C ASN A 439 -14.13 -5.02 -3.56
N ASP A 440 -14.30 -5.91 -4.51
CA ASP A 440 -15.17 -5.71 -5.66
C ASP A 440 -16.55 -6.30 -5.33
N THR A 441 -17.61 -5.47 -5.36
CA THR A 441 -18.98 -5.88 -5.06
C THR A 441 -19.89 -5.77 -6.28
N PRO A 442 -20.79 -6.74 -6.53
CA PRO A 442 -21.70 -6.67 -7.65
C PRO A 442 -22.77 -5.60 -7.42
N ASP A 443 -22.93 -4.70 -8.37
CA ASP A 443 -24.04 -3.75 -8.40
C ASP A 443 -25.20 -4.37 -9.18
N ARG A 444 -26.28 -4.69 -8.45
CA ARG A 444 -27.52 -5.28 -9.00
C ARG A 444 -28.64 -4.26 -9.17
N THR A 445 -28.33 -2.98 -9.14
CA THR A 445 -29.32 -1.90 -9.25
C THR A 445 -30.00 -1.90 -10.61
N ASN A 446 -29.31 -2.39 -11.65
CA ASN A 446 -29.83 -2.45 -13.01
C ASN A 446 -30.09 -3.91 -13.45
N PRO A 447 -31.35 -4.34 -13.66
CA PRO A 447 -31.67 -5.74 -13.99
C PRO A 447 -31.08 -6.23 -15.33
N GLY A 448 -30.68 -5.32 -16.23
CA GLY A 448 -30.15 -5.64 -17.56
C GLY A 448 -28.64 -5.65 -17.68
N ALA A 449 -27.91 -5.08 -16.72
CA ALA A 449 -26.45 -5.03 -16.74
C ALA A 449 -25.91 -4.99 -15.31
N VAL A 450 -25.20 -6.03 -14.90
CA VAL A 450 -24.58 -6.07 -13.59
C VAL A 450 -23.28 -5.28 -13.63
N GLY A 451 -23.23 -4.15 -12.90
CA GLY A 451 -22.02 -3.38 -12.68
C GLY A 451 -21.11 -4.03 -11.61
N ILE A 452 -19.87 -3.61 -11.52
CA ILE A 452 -18.97 -3.98 -10.44
C ILE A 452 -18.47 -2.69 -9.79
N ASN A 453 -18.80 -2.50 -8.52
CA ASN A 453 -18.23 -1.46 -7.69
C ASN A 453 -16.85 -1.91 -7.26
N LYS A 454 -15.80 -1.20 -7.71
CA LYS A 454 -14.40 -1.53 -7.44
C LYS A 454 -13.85 -0.70 -6.29
N MET A 455 -13.17 -1.37 -5.39
CA MET A 455 -12.30 -0.76 -4.40
C MET A 455 -10.94 -1.46 -4.44
N GLU A 456 -9.87 -0.71 -4.62
CA GLU A 456 -8.51 -1.23 -4.67
C GLU A 456 -7.59 -0.36 -3.79
N ILE A 457 -6.81 -1.01 -2.93
CA ILE A 457 -5.79 -0.40 -2.09
C ILE A 457 -4.48 -1.13 -2.33
N ASN A 458 -3.45 -0.39 -2.74
CA ASN A 458 -2.08 -0.88 -2.89
C ASN A 458 -1.18 -0.03 -1.99
N THR A 459 -0.50 -0.65 -1.04
CA THR A 459 0.36 0.08 -0.10
C THR A 459 1.46 -0.78 0.48
N LYS A 460 2.51 -0.11 0.99
CA LYS A 460 3.58 -0.75 1.77
C LYS A 460 3.64 -0.08 3.13
N LEU A 461 3.64 -0.89 4.18
CA LEU A 461 3.59 -0.42 5.57
C LEU A 461 4.58 -1.22 6.43
N LEU A 462 5.19 -0.53 7.36
CA LEU A 462 6.00 -1.13 8.42
C LEU A 462 5.19 -1.13 9.71
N ILE A 463 4.95 -2.30 10.29
CA ILE A 463 4.07 -2.48 11.45
C ILE A 463 4.79 -3.36 12.48
N ALA A 464 4.68 -3.01 13.75
CA ALA A 464 5.20 -3.84 14.83
C ALA A 464 4.38 -5.13 14.99
N ASP A 465 5.02 -6.21 15.46
CA ASP A 465 4.35 -7.49 15.69
C ASP A 465 3.15 -7.33 16.63
N GLY A 466 1.97 -7.75 16.17
CA GLY A 466 0.72 -7.72 16.92
C GLY A 466 0.02 -6.36 17.01
N ASP A 467 0.54 -5.31 16.37
CA ASP A 467 -0.14 -4.02 16.30
C ASP A 467 -1.19 -3.98 15.19
N ILE A 468 -2.28 -3.23 15.45
CA ILE A 468 -3.35 -3.00 14.48
C ILE A 468 -3.26 -1.57 13.96
N VAL A 469 -3.06 -1.43 12.66
CA VAL A 469 -2.89 -0.13 12.00
C VAL A 469 -3.98 0.08 10.95
N VAL A 470 -4.47 1.32 10.85
CA VAL A 470 -5.36 1.73 9.75
C VAL A 470 -4.53 1.91 8.49
N ILE A 471 -4.86 1.15 7.45
CA ILE A 471 -4.23 1.32 6.13
C ILE A 471 -4.79 2.55 5.43
N GLY A 472 -6.10 2.75 5.55
CA GLY A 472 -6.80 3.84 4.89
C GLY A 472 -8.30 3.69 4.98
N GLY A 473 -9.00 4.62 4.35
CA GLY A 473 -10.46 4.59 4.28
C GLY A 473 -10.99 5.60 3.29
N ILE A 474 -12.26 5.44 2.94
CA ILE A 474 -12.99 6.32 2.03
C ILE A 474 -14.30 6.71 2.71
N LYS A 475 -14.58 8.01 2.74
CA LYS A 475 -15.87 8.54 3.17
C LYS A 475 -16.51 9.26 2.00
N LYS A 476 -17.67 8.78 1.55
CA LYS A 476 -18.48 9.39 0.50
C LYS A 476 -19.78 9.87 1.11
N ASN A 477 -20.09 11.13 0.91
CA ASN A 477 -21.38 11.72 1.30
C ASN A 477 -22.03 12.32 0.06
N GLU A 478 -23.28 11.95 -0.20
CA GLU A 478 -24.06 12.40 -1.34
C GLU A 478 -25.38 12.95 -0.84
N ILE A 479 -25.56 14.26 -1.01
CA ILE A 479 -26.76 14.98 -0.58
C ILE A 479 -27.44 15.50 -1.84
N SER A 480 -28.69 15.10 -2.05
CA SER A 480 -29.55 15.59 -3.12
C SER A 480 -30.80 16.24 -2.54
N ASN A 481 -31.06 17.46 -2.94
CA ASN A 481 -32.27 18.19 -2.58
C ASN A 481 -32.97 18.61 -3.87
N ALA A 482 -34.10 17.97 -4.16
CA ALA A 482 -34.93 18.31 -5.30
C ALA A 482 -36.16 19.07 -4.85
N LYS A 483 -36.52 20.10 -5.58
CA LYS A 483 -37.79 20.85 -5.40
C LYS A 483 -38.45 20.96 -6.74
N GLU A 484 -39.68 20.50 -6.79
CA GLU A 484 -40.60 20.67 -7.90
C GLU A 484 -41.68 21.67 -7.51
N GLN A 485 -41.98 22.64 -8.36
CA GLN A 485 -42.93 23.68 -8.00
C GLN A 485 -43.70 24.26 -9.18
N VAL A 486 -44.91 24.73 -8.94
CA VAL A 486 -45.66 25.49 -9.94
C VAL A 486 -45.15 26.93 -9.95
N PRO A 487 -44.64 27.44 -11.08
CA PRO A 487 -44.14 28.81 -11.18
C PRO A 487 -45.22 29.84 -10.77
N GLY A 488 -44.84 30.81 -9.95
CA GLY A 488 -45.75 31.85 -9.45
C GLY A 488 -46.62 31.46 -8.27
N MET A 489 -47.21 30.25 -8.26
CA MET A 489 -48.13 29.83 -7.20
C MET A 489 -47.42 29.31 -5.94
N SER A 490 -46.23 28.77 -6.11
CA SER A 490 -45.40 28.26 -4.99
C SER A 490 -44.94 29.35 -4.02
N ASN A 491 -44.94 30.61 -4.42
CA ASN A 491 -44.49 31.75 -3.62
C ASN A 491 -45.60 32.44 -2.80
N ILE A 492 -46.84 31.99 -2.92
CA ILE A 492 -47.95 32.55 -2.18
C ILE A 492 -47.78 32.21 -0.69
N PRO A 493 -47.81 33.21 0.21
CA PRO A 493 -47.71 32.94 1.64
C PRO A 493 -48.87 32.01 2.10
N ILE A 494 -48.56 31.10 3.03
CA ILE A 494 -49.45 30.10 3.63
C ILE A 494 -49.76 28.93 2.68
N ILE A 495 -50.34 29.18 1.49
CA ILE A 495 -50.83 28.15 0.58
C ILE A 495 -49.75 27.69 -0.44
N GLY A 496 -48.67 28.45 -0.64
CA GLY A 496 -47.64 28.11 -1.62
C GLY A 496 -46.97 26.75 -1.38
N LYS A 497 -46.96 26.25 -0.14
CA LYS A 497 -46.46 24.91 0.19
C LYS A 497 -47.24 23.78 -0.49
N MET A 498 -48.51 24.02 -0.82
CA MET A 498 -49.37 23.05 -1.53
C MET A 498 -49.07 22.96 -3.03
N PHE A 499 -48.27 23.91 -3.57
CA PHE A 499 -47.88 23.98 -4.99
C PHE A 499 -46.42 23.61 -5.21
N ARG A 500 -45.85 22.84 -4.28
CA ARG A 500 -44.45 22.34 -4.40
C ARG A 500 -44.32 20.96 -3.79
N GLY A 501 -43.55 20.12 -4.45
CA GLY A 501 -42.98 18.89 -3.93
C GLY A 501 -41.56 19.13 -3.45
N SER A 502 -41.07 18.35 -2.51
CA SER A 502 -39.70 18.37 -2.05
C SER A 502 -39.22 16.95 -1.78
N GLU A 503 -38.02 16.67 -2.24
CA GLU A 503 -37.34 15.41 -1.99
C GLU A 503 -35.96 15.73 -1.47
N GLN A 504 -35.58 15.07 -0.41
CA GLN A 504 -34.24 15.14 0.17
C GLN A 504 -33.71 13.72 0.34
N THR A 505 -32.63 13.47 -0.31
CA THR A 505 -31.90 12.20 -0.19
C THR A 505 -30.49 12.49 0.33
N ASP A 506 -30.10 11.71 1.33
CA ASP A 506 -28.79 11.81 1.95
C ASP A 506 -28.22 10.40 2.11
N LYS A 507 -27.12 10.14 1.44
CA LYS A 507 -26.43 8.84 1.43
C LYS A 507 -25.00 9.02 1.89
N MET A 508 -24.62 8.31 2.93
CA MET A 508 -23.26 8.28 3.43
C MET A 508 -22.71 6.86 3.41
N ASN A 509 -21.57 6.69 2.78
CA ASN A 509 -20.80 5.45 2.78
C ASN A 509 -19.45 5.73 3.42
N GLU A 510 -19.09 4.95 4.42
CA GLU A 510 -17.82 5.02 5.12
C GLU A 510 -17.16 3.65 5.10
N LEU A 511 -15.92 3.60 4.62
CA LEU A 511 -15.08 2.42 4.55
C LEU A 511 -13.81 2.67 5.34
N LEU A 512 -13.44 1.73 6.21
CA LEU A 512 -12.17 1.72 6.91
C LEU A 512 -11.52 0.35 6.78
N VAL A 513 -10.21 0.35 6.52
CA VAL A 513 -9.42 -0.87 6.39
C VAL A 513 -8.27 -0.85 7.39
N PHE A 514 -8.21 -1.91 8.19
CA PHE A 514 -7.17 -2.14 9.19
C PHE A 514 -6.39 -3.40 8.81
N ILE A 515 -5.15 -3.48 9.28
CA ILE A 515 -4.34 -4.68 9.15
C ILE A 515 -3.52 -4.92 10.41
N ALA A 516 -3.26 -6.18 10.68
CA ALA A 516 -2.47 -6.63 11.80
C ALA A 516 -1.61 -7.84 11.39
N PRO A 517 -0.29 -7.72 11.40
CA PRO A 517 0.61 -8.85 11.29
C PRO A 517 0.88 -9.48 12.64
N ARG A 518 1.13 -10.80 12.68
CA ARG A 518 1.60 -11.53 13.85
C ARG A 518 2.67 -12.53 13.44
N ILE A 519 3.86 -12.42 14.01
CA ILE A 519 4.97 -13.36 13.81
C ILE A 519 4.74 -14.60 14.69
N LEU A 520 4.94 -15.80 14.10
CA LEU A 520 4.74 -17.08 14.75
C LEU A 520 6.03 -17.90 14.81
#